data_1d18187c173c95832e91f271cd62fc16
#
_entry.id   1d18187c173c95832e91f271cd62fc16
#
_cell.length_a   1.000
_cell.length_b   1.000
_cell.length_c   1.000
_cell.angle_alpha   90.00
_cell.angle_beta   90.00
_cell.angle_gamma   90.00
#
_symmetry.space_group_name_H-M   'P 1'
#
loop_
_entity.id
_entity.type
_entity.pdbx_description
1 polymer ?
#
loop_
_entity_poly.entity_id
_entity_poly.type
_entity_poly.pdbx_seq_one_letter_code
_entity_poly.pdbx_strand_id
1 'polypeptide(L)'
;MESIREQGKLTAELERQILECEESRLLEDLYLPFKPKKQTRAAKARLKGLEPLAVILMRQEAGDVGDKAARFVKGEVESEEEALQGARDIIAEWINENEVARNRIRRLIEREAFVRAKGIKGKEKEGEKYTDYFDYRESLKQCPSHRMLAIRR
;
A
#
# COMPACT_ATOMS: atom_id res chain seq x y z
N MET A 1 -16.01 15.49 3.63
CA MET A 1 -15.94 16.60 2.65
C MET A 1 -15.30 17.85 3.23
N GLU A 2 -15.66 18.29 4.43
CA GLU A 2 -15.05 19.50 5.08
C GLU A 2 -13.52 19.46 5.08
N SER A 3 -12.91 18.38 5.54
CA SER A 3 -11.45 18.24 5.59
C SER A 3 -10.75 18.37 4.22
N ILE A 4 -11.41 17.99 3.11
CA ILE A 4 -10.86 18.14 1.76
C ILE A 4 -11.02 19.60 1.29
N ARG A 5 -12.13 20.23 1.68
CA ARG A 5 -12.42 21.64 1.38
C ARG A 5 -11.42 22.57 2.09
N GLU A 6 -11.13 22.31 3.37
CA GLU A 6 -10.13 23.04 4.15
C GLU A 6 -8.72 22.92 3.55
N GLN A 7 -8.41 21.80 2.90
CA GLN A 7 -7.14 21.59 2.18
C GLN A 7 -7.13 22.29 0.80
N GLY A 8 -8.22 22.92 0.37
CA GLY A 8 -8.35 23.54 -0.96
C GLY A 8 -8.32 22.55 -2.14
N LYS A 9 -8.57 21.27 -1.87
CA LYS A 9 -8.44 20.19 -2.86
C LYS A 9 -9.80 19.61 -3.32
N LEU A 10 -10.91 20.13 -2.81
CA LEU A 10 -12.24 19.67 -3.21
C LEU A 10 -12.61 20.29 -4.57
N THR A 11 -12.56 19.46 -5.61
CA THR A 11 -13.05 19.81 -6.95
C THR A 11 -14.52 19.43 -7.10
N ALA A 12 -15.25 20.08 -8.01
CA ALA A 12 -16.67 19.77 -8.29
C ALA A 12 -16.84 18.29 -8.72
N GLU A 13 -15.88 17.76 -9.48
CA GLU A 13 -15.89 16.35 -9.91
C GLU A 13 -15.70 15.39 -8.73
N LEU A 14 -14.77 15.68 -7.82
CA LEU A 14 -14.54 14.88 -6.61
C LEU A 14 -15.76 14.94 -5.68
N GLU A 15 -16.38 16.11 -5.52
CA GLU A 15 -17.59 16.27 -4.71
C GLU A 15 -18.74 15.42 -5.27
N ARG A 16 -18.93 15.41 -6.59
CA ARG A 16 -19.92 14.57 -7.26
C ARG A 16 -19.62 13.09 -7.03
N GLN A 17 -18.39 12.64 -7.23
CA GLN A 17 -17.98 11.25 -7.02
C GLN A 17 -18.22 10.79 -5.58
N ILE A 18 -17.94 11.64 -4.59
CA ILE A 18 -18.20 11.34 -3.17
C ILE A 18 -19.70 11.23 -2.88
N LEU A 19 -20.52 12.12 -3.46
CA LEU A 19 -21.97 12.13 -3.23
C LEU A 19 -22.69 10.96 -3.92
N GLU A 20 -22.21 10.54 -5.10
CA GLU A 20 -22.76 9.42 -5.87
C GLU A 20 -22.23 8.05 -5.40
N CYS A 21 -21.26 8.03 -4.49
CA CYS A 21 -20.62 6.81 -4.03
C CYS A 21 -21.48 6.10 -2.97
N GLU A 22 -22.08 4.99 -3.32
CA GLU A 22 -22.88 4.15 -2.41
C GLU A 22 -22.03 3.12 -1.63
N GLU A 23 -20.83 2.82 -2.11
CA GLU A 23 -19.98 1.79 -1.54
C GLU A 23 -18.93 2.39 -0.59
N SER A 24 -18.99 2.03 0.71
CA SER A 24 -18.07 2.54 1.74
C SER A 24 -16.58 2.36 1.39
N ARG A 25 -16.21 1.28 0.70
CA ARG A 25 -14.82 1.02 0.30
C ARG A 25 -14.33 2.01 -0.74
N LEU A 26 -15.16 2.30 -1.75
CA LEU A 26 -14.83 3.28 -2.79
C LEU A 26 -14.74 4.68 -2.19
N LEU A 27 -15.64 4.99 -1.25
CA LEU A 27 -15.60 6.26 -0.51
C LEU A 27 -14.29 6.43 0.28
N GLU A 28 -13.84 5.37 0.97
CA GLU A 28 -12.55 5.40 1.67
C GLU A 28 -11.39 5.57 0.70
N ASP A 29 -11.42 4.93 -0.46
CA ASP A 29 -10.38 5.05 -1.47
C ASP A 29 -10.31 6.46 -2.07
N LEU A 30 -11.46 7.10 -2.32
CA LEU A 30 -11.54 8.49 -2.75
C LEU A 30 -11.02 9.47 -1.69
N TYR A 31 -11.24 9.17 -0.40
CA TYR A 31 -10.78 10.02 0.71
C TYR A 31 -9.31 9.80 1.07
N LEU A 32 -8.74 8.63 0.81
CA LEU A 32 -7.39 8.24 1.26
C LEU A 32 -6.28 9.26 0.93
N PRO A 33 -6.22 9.85 -0.28
CA PRO A 33 -5.21 10.85 -0.62
C PRO A 33 -5.28 12.13 0.23
N PHE A 34 -6.45 12.42 0.80
CA PHE A 34 -6.73 13.64 1.56
C PHE A 34 -6.70 13.42 3.07
N LYS A 35 -6.60 12.17 3.50
CA LYS A 35 -6.55 11.83 4.93
C LYS A 35 -5.30 12.44 5.57
N PRO A 36 -5.43 13.18 6.69
CA PRO A 36 -4.28 13.70 7.42
C PRO A 36 -3.33 12.56 7.79
N LYS A 37 -2.10 12.65 7.31
CA LYS A 37 -1.10 11.60 7.52
C LYS A 37 -0.24 11.93 8.72
N LYS A 38 -0.02 10.94 9.59
CA LYS A 38 1.09 10.98 10.53
C LYS A 38 2.39 11.04 9.72
N GLN A 39 3.51 11.41 10.39
CA GLN A 39 4.82 11.47 9.75
C GLN A 39 5.23 10.09 9.19
N THR A 40 4.94 9.86 7.91
CA THR A 40 5.25 8.62 7.20
C THR A 40 6.72 8.60 6.74
N ARG A 41 7.25 7.42 6.38
CA ARG A 41 8.57 7.33 5.74
C ARG A 41 8.64 8.17 4.47
N ALA A 42 7.59 8.13 3.65
CA ALA A 42 7.48 8.95 2.45
C ALA A 42 7.49 10.46 2.77
N ALA A 43 6.80 10.90 3.84
CA ALA A 43 6.84 12.28 4.28
C ALA A 43 8.26 12.71 4.69
N LYS A 44 8.98 11.87 5.42
CA LYS A 44 10.39 12.12 5.76
C LYS A 44 11.29 12.18 4.52
N ALA A 45 11.10 11.27 3.56
CA ALA A 45 11.84 11.28 2.31
C ALA A 45 11.59 12.52 1.46
N ARG A 46 10.34 13.06 1.45
CA ARG A 46 10.03 14.35 0.82
C ARG A 46 10.75 15.52 1.47
N LEU A 47 10.82 15.53 2.80
CA LEU A 47 11.58 16.58 3.54
C LEU A 47 13.07 16.53 3.18
N LYS A 48 13.64 15.36 2.93
CA LYS A 48 15.01 15.18 2.42
C LYS A 48 15.18 15.56 0.94
N GLY A 49 14.12 16.00 0.25
CA GLY A 49 14.16 16.42 -1.15
C GLY A 49 14.24 15.26 -2.16
N LEU A 50 13.78 14.05 -1.81
CA LEU A 50 13.86 12.86 -2.66
C LEU A 50 12.68 12.68 -3.62
N GLU A 51 11.68 13.56 -3.60
CA GLU A 51 10.52 13.46 -4.50
C GLU A 51 10.89 13.57 -5.99
N PRO A 52 11.81 14.45 -6.44
CA PRO A 52 12.24 14.46 -7.83
C PRO A 52 12.89 13.14 -8.27
N LEU A 53 13.65 12.48 -7.39
CA LEU A 53 14.20 11.15 -7.67
C LEU A 53 13.09 10.11 -7.88
N ALA A 54 12.07 10.13 -7.02
CA ALA A 54 10.89 9.25 -7.15
C ALA A 54 10.18 9.47 -8.51
N VAL A 55 10.03 10.72 -8.97
CA VAL A 55 9.47 11.03 -10.29
C VAL A 55 10.33 10.48 -11.42
N ILE A 56 11.66 10.64 -11.36
CA ILE A 56 12.60 10.12 -12.36
C ILE A 56 12.50 8.59 -12.44
N LEU A 57 12.45 7.91 -11.28
CA LEU A 57 12.33 6.46 -11.24
C LEU A 57 10.98 5.96 -11.76
N MET A 58 9.88 6.67 -11.48
CA MET A 58 8.54 6.32 -11.98
C MET A 58 8.42 6.42 -13.50
N ARG A 59 9.22 7.26 -14.16
CA ARG A 59 9.25 7.36 -15.63
C ARG A 59 9.86 6.13 -16.29
N GLN A 60 10.62 5.33 -15.54
CA GLN A 60 11.30 4.11 -16.04
C GLN A 60 12.16 4.36 -17.29
N GLU A 61 12.72 5.56 -17.41
CA GLU A 61 13.62 5.92 -18.49
C GLU A 61 14.94 5.14 -18.39
N ALA A 62 15.53 4.82 -19.53
CA ALA A 62 16.83 4.15 -19.61
C ALA A 62 17.93 4.90 -18.83
N GLY A 63 18.94 4.18 -18.38
CA GLY A 63 20.08 4.69 -17.63
C GLY A 63 20.24 4.03 -16.28
N ASP A 64 21.44 4.09 -15.74
CA ASP A 64 21.77 3.50 -14.45
C ASP A 64 21.01 4.20 -13.31
N VAL A 65 20.41 3.38 -12.42
CA VAL A 65 19.61 3.87 -11.30
C VAL A 65 20.53 4.46 -10.22
N GLY A 66 21.73 3.91 -10.04
CA GLY A 66 22.74 4.43 -9.12
C GLY A 66 23.19 5.84 -9.51
N ASP A 67 23.52 6.05 -10.80
CA ASP A 67 23.90 7.37 -11.30
C ASP A 67 22.82 8.43 -11.10
N LYS A 68 21.55 8.02 -11.24
CA LYS A 68 20.42 8.89 -10.95
C LYS A 68 20.33 9.24 -9.47
N ALA A 69 20.53 8.25 -8.59
CA ALA A 69 20.48 8.41 -7.13
C ALA A 69 21.66 9.23 -6.59
N ALA A 70 22.86 9.05 -7.13
CA ALA A 70 24.09 9.75 -6.72
C ALA A 70 23.90 11.29 -6.69
N ARG A 71 23.09 11.83 -7.59
CA ARG A 71 22.79 13.28 -7.67
C ARG A 71 21.98 13.79 -6.48
N PHE A 72 21.38 12.90 -5.71
CA PHE A 72 20.56 13.20 -4.53
C PHE A 72 21.25 12.89 -3.21
N VAL A 73 22.48 12.38 -3.25
CA VAL A 73 23.33 12.20 -2.07
C VAL A 73 23.86 13.57 -1.63
N LYS A 74 23.09 14.23 -0.78
CA LYS A 74 23.40 15.58 -0.25
C LYS A 74 22.61 15.86 1.03
N GLY A 75 23.14 16.75 1.86
CA GLY A 75 22.46 17.16 3.11
C GLY A 75 22.30 15.97 4.06
N GLU A 76 21.05 15.61 4.36
CA GLU A 76 20.69 14.50 5.26
C GLU A 76 20.68 13.12 4.57
N VAL A 77 21.02 13.05 3.28
CA VAL A 77 21.07 11.79 2.53
C VAL A 77 22.53 11.36 2.38
N GLU A 78 22.92 10.31 3.08
CA GLU A 78 24.31 9.91 3.21
C GLU A 78 24.80 8.93 2.11
N SER A 79 23.86 8.24 1.44
CA SER A 79 24.18 7.23 0.43
C SER A 79 23.13 7.14 -0.68
N GLU A 80 23.56 6.56 -1.83
CA GLU A 80 22.68 6.24 -2.95
C GLU A 80 21.55 5.29 -2.53
N GLU A 81 21.86 4.30 -1.69
CA GLU A 81 20.87 3.35 -1.21
C GLU A 81 19.81 4.04 -0.33
N GLU A 82 20.20 4.99 0.51
CA GLU A 82 19.26 5.80 1.28
C GLU A 82 18.37 6.67 0.37
N ALA A 83 18.97 7.28 -0.66
CA ALA A 83 18.22 8.04 -1.65
C ALA A 83 17.18 7.17 -2.37
N LEU A 84 17.59 5.97 -2.81
CA LEU A 84 16.71 5.01 -3.48
C LEU A 84 15.64 4.47 -2.54
N GLN A 85 15.97 4.21 -1.28
CA GLN A 85 14.98 3.77 -0.30
C GLN A 85 13.92 4.86 -0.05
N GLY A 86 14.33 6.10 0.12
CA GLY A 86 13.40 7.21 0.27
C GLY A 86 12.51 7.41 -0.96
N ALA A 87 13.08 7.31 -2.16
CA ALA A 87 12.30 7.36 -3.40
C ALA A 87 11.29 6.20 -3.50
N ARG A 88 11.69 4.96 -3.13
CA ARG A 88 10.79 3.79 -3.06
C ARG A 88 9.65 4.01 -2.08
N ASP A 89 9.91 4.59 -0.92
CA ASP A 89 8.88 4.89 0.08
C ASP A 89 7.85 5.90 -0.46
N ILE A 90 8.28 6.91 -1.22
CA ILE A 90 7.39 7.88 -1.88
C ILE A 90 6.57 7.19 -2.97
N ILE A 91 7.19 6.40 -3.84
CA ILE A 91 6.52 5.66 -4.92
C ILE A 91 5.48 4.68 -4.34
N ALA A 92 5.83 3.96 -3.28
CA ALA A 92 4.92 3.06 -2.61
C ALA A 92 3.68 3.78 -2.06
N GLU A 93 3.85 5.00 -1.54
CA GLU A 93 2.73 5.83 -1.11
C GLU A 93 1.85 6.25 -2.29
N TRP A 94 2.42 6.70 -3.41
CA TRP A 94 1.66 7.05 -4.63
C TRP A 94 0.86 5.87 -5.18
N ILE A 95 1.46 4.68 -5.23
CA ILE A 95 0.77 3.46 -5.68
C ILE A 95 -0.36 3.10 -4.72
N ASN A 96 -0.11 3.18 -3.41
CA ASN A 96 -1.13 2.87 -2.39
C ASN A 96 -2.31 3.85 -2.42
N GLU A 97 -2.10 5.09 -2.82
CA GLU A 97 -3.15 6.11 -2.95
C GLU A 97 -3.87 6.09 -4.30
N ASN A 98 -3.31 5.38 -5.27
CA ASN A 98 -3.92 5.28 -6.59
C ASN A 98 -5.10 4.31 -6.57
N GLU A 99 -6.31 4.83 -6.78
CA GLU A 99 -7.55 4.05 -6.77
C GLU A 99 -7.56 2.93 -7.83
N VAL A 100 -7.10 3.23 -9.03
CA VAL A 100 -7.05 2.26 -10.15
C VAL A 100 -6.13 1.10 -9.80
N ALA A 101 -4.93 1.38 -9.23
CA ALA A 101 -3.99 0.36 -8.79
C ALA A 101 -4.59 -0.50 -7.68
N ARG A 102 -5.22 0.11 -6.68
CA ARG A 102 -5.89 -0.61 -5.58
C ARG A 102 -7.00 -1.54 -6.10
N ASN A 103 -7.86 -1.04 -6.97
CA ASN A 103 -8.94 -1.83 -7.56
C ASN A 103 -8.42 -2.99 -8.42
N ARG A 104 -7.35 -2.77 -9.19
CA ARG A 104 -6.70 -3.83 -9.97
C ARG A 104 -6.10 -4.91 -9.09
N ILE A 105 -5.42 -4.54 -8.02
CA ILE A 105 -4.84 -5.47 -7.04
C ILE A 105 -5.94 -6.26 -6.33
N ARG A 106 -7.03 -5.61 -5.90
CA ARG A 106 -8.18 -6.31 -5.28
C ARG A 106 -8.75 -7.37 -6.19
N ARG A 107 -9.05 -7.02 -7.45
CA ARG A 107 -9.57 -7.98 -8.45
C ARG A 107 -8.62 -9.15 -8.68
N LEU A 108 -7.31 -8.89 -8.70
CA LEU A 108 -6.30 -9.94 -8.84
C LEU A 108 -6.32 -10.88 -7.63
N ILE A 109 -6.34 -10.33 -6.41
CA ILE A 109 -6.39 -11.10 -5.16
C ILE A 109 -7.68 -11.91 -5.10
N GLU A 110 -8.83 -11.33 -5.38
CA GLU A 110 -10.12 -12.02 -5.39
C GLU A 110 -10.14 -13.21 -6.35
N ARG A 111 -9.47 -13.08 -7.49
CA ARG A 111 -9.44 -14.12 -8.55
C ARG A 111 -8.40 -15.20 -8.31
N GLU A 112 -7.21 -14.84 -7.85
CA GLU A 112 -6.01 -15.70 -7.91
C GLU A 112 -5.37 -15.99 -6.56
N ALA A 113 -5.77 -15.32 -5.48
CA ALA A 113 -5.11 -15.48 -4.20
C ALA A 113 -5.48 -16.80 -3.52
N PHE A 114 -4.53 -17.31 -2.75
CA PHE A 114 -4.70 -18.48 -1.88
C PHE A 114 -4.51 -18.06 -0.43
N VAL A 115 -5.37 -18.60 0.43
CA VAL A 115 -5.15 -18.57 1.87
C VAL A 115 -4.22 -19.73 2.22
N ARG A 116 -3.18 -19.46 2.98
CA ARG A 116 -2.26 -20.49 3.47
C ARG A 116 -2.06 -20.30 4.97
N ALA A 117 -2.16 -21.39 5.71
CA ALA A 117 -1.82 -21.44 7.11
C ALA A 117 -0.76 -22.52 7.36
N LYS A 118 0.14 -22.28 8.29
CA LYS A 118 1.15 -23.24 8.73
C LYS A 118 1.23 -23.24 10.24
N GLY A 119 1.31 -24.43 10.82
CA GLY A 119 1.62 -24.58 12.25
C GLY A 119 2.99 -24.00 12.60
N ILE A 120 3.10 -23.39 13.75
CA ILE A 120 4.37 -22.89 14.29
C ILE A 120 5.10 -24.06 14.94
N LYS A 121 6.31 -24.34 14.47
CA LYS A 121 7.14 -25.43 15.04
C LYS A 121 7.33 -25.24 16.54
N GLY A 122 7.09 -26.33 17.29
CA GLY A 122 7.21 -26.34 18.75
C GLY A 122 5.99 -25.84 19.52
N LYS A 123 4.91 -25.42 18.80
CA LYS A 123 3.64 -24.98 19.39
C LYS A 123 2.45 -25.88 19.00
N GLU A 124 2.72 -27.08 18.54
CA GLU A 124 1.71 -28.01 18.06
C GLU A 124 0.67 -28.34 19.13
N LYS A 125 1.10 -28.48 20.40
CA LYS A 125 0.19 -28.75 21.55
C LYS A 125 -0.74 -27.59 21.87
N GLU A 126 -0.24 -26.34 21.74
CA GLU A 126 -1.05 -25.13 21.98
C GLU A 126 -2.13 -24.97 20.89
N GLY A 127 -1.79 -25.43 19.68
CA GLY A 127 -2.65 -25.32 18.48
C GLY A 127 -3.49 -26.58 18.19
N GLU A 128 -3.58 -27.56 19.08
CA GLU A 128 -4.23 -28.86 18.81
C GLU A 128 -5.65 -28.76 18.23
N LYS A 129 -6.40 -27.73 18.63
CA LYS A 129 -7.75 -27.45 18.09
C LYS A 129 -7.76 -27.03 16.61
N TYR A 130 -6.59 -26.70 16.06
CA TYR A 130 -6.43 -26.15 14.72
C TYR A 130 -5.51 -27.02 13.84
N THR A 131 -5.34 -28.31 14.19
CA THR A 131 -4.48 -29.26 13.46
C THR A 131 -4.81 -29.32 11.96
N ASP A 132 -6.08 -29.21 11.61
CA ASP A 132 -6.55 -29.18 10.21
C ASP A 132 -6.00 -28.00 9.39
N TYR A 133 -5.49 -26.98 10.07
CA TYR A 133 -4.92 -25.79 9.45
C TYR A 133 -3.39 -25.71 9.53
N PHE A 134 -2.70 -26.73 10.04
CA PHE A 134 -1.24 -26.72 10.20
C PHE A 134 -0.47 -26.77 8.88
N ASP A 135 -1.05 -27.29 7.82
CA ASP A 135 -0.57 -27.17 6.44
C ASP A 135 -1.75 -27.01 5.49
N TYR A 136 -2.39 -25.86 5.59
CA TYR A 136 -3.62 -25.58 4.89
C TYR A 136 -3.38 -24.65 3.72
N ARG A 137 -4.03 -24.93 2.58
CA ARG A 137 -4.04 -24.06 1.40
C ARG A 137 -5.37 -24.18 0.66
N GLU A 138 -6.04 -23.06 0.47
CA GLU A 138 -7.30 -22.99 -0.29
C GLU A 138 -7.37 -21.68 -1.09
N SER A 139 -8.05 -21.70 -2.26
CA SER A 139 -8.33 -20.46 -3.00
C SER A 139 -9.17 -19.52 -2.15
N LEU A 140 -8.78 -18.24 -2.11
CA LEU A 140 -9.51 -17.21 -1.37
C LEU A 140 -10.98 -17.14 -1.79
N LYS A 141 -11.26 -17.34 -3.08
CA LYS A 141 -12.61 -17.34 -3.66
C LYS A 141 -13.50 -18.46 -3.09
N GLN A 142 -12.92 -19.57 -2.68
CA GLN A 142 -13.64 -20.74 -2.17
C GLN A 142 -13.62 -20.81 -0.64
N CYS A 143 -12.78 -20.04 0.02
CA CYS A 143 -12.61 -20.06 1.47
C CYS A 143 -13.79 -19.38 2.17
N PRO A 144 -14.65 -20.13 2.89
CA PRO A 144 -15.78 -19.55 3.59
C PRO A 144 -15.31 -18.72 4.80
N SER A 145 -16.12 -17.73 5.18
CA SER A 145 -15.79 -16.76 6.23
C SER A 145 -15.45 -17.39 7.58
N HIS A 146 -16.15 -18.45 7.98
CA HIS A 146 -15.86 -19.14 9.25
C HIS A 146 -14.48 -19.79 9.26
N ARG A 147 -14.04 -20.34 8.13
CA ARG A 147 -12.72 -20.94 7.97
C ARG A 147 -11.63 -19.87 8.02
N MET A 148 -11.85 -18.75 7.34
CA MET A 148 -10.95 -17.59 7.41
C MET A 148 -10.80 -17.07 8.84
N LEU A 149 -11.88 -17.03 9.63
CA LEU A 149 -11.83 -16.62 11.04
C LEU A 149 -11.04 -17.62 11.90
N ALA A 150 -11.17 -18.92 11.64
CA ALA A 150 -10.41 -19.96 12.36
C ALA A 150 -8.89 -19.85 12.10
N ILE A 151 -8.49 -19.59 10.85
CA ILE A 151 -7.08 -19.45 10.45
C ILE A 151 -6.43 -18.19 11.05
N ARG A 152 -7.20 -17.13 11.31
CA ARG A 152 -6.69 -15.85 11.85
C ARG A 152 -6.62 -15.79 13.37
N ARG A 153 -7.07 -16.78 14.08
CA ARG A 153 -6.98 -16.89 15.56
C ARG A 153 -5.65 -17.48 15.97
#